data_7f43c858f4b5cfa964d128b77405d1c0
#
_entry.id   7f43c858f4b5cfa964d128b77405d1c0
#
_cell.length_a   1.000
_cell.length_b   1.000
_cell.length_c   1.000
_cell.angle_alpha   90.00
_cell.angle_beta   90.00
_cell.angle_gamma   90.00
#
_symmetry.space_group_name_H-M   'P 1'
#
loop_
_entity.id
_entity.type
_entity.pdbx_description
1 polymer ?
#
loop_
_entity_poly.entity_id
_entity_poly.type
_entity_poly.pdbx_seq_one_letter_code
_entity_poly.pdbx_strand_id
1 'polypeptide(L)'
;MKKGADNAGIVPVISEYDKLIEEILELELKLAALAEEIDDLENHVCVELRAEYDQKVGNLEYQARAYQFEIARLKRAIELLQAAINRQEAAKYEDVQKRVEAEYKEYEEDLHKKAEDMKRDSEYAKRRAKKDKENEKRAEEERKAKGDGRGKDASADGKKEDDSKKNTEAEKDESEGLGPDRVNETPAQELKRLYRSIMKKLHPDANPDATEAEMELLRKAQKAYSEGDLETLRDIADQIDDTEITEKYSDTPEDIIKLRELRAKLAEKVEILIIHIDEIKNSFPYNEKDFLADEEAVARRQEELAEFNKACADKIIELQEKVLELSKVAEENQKEAEKRKRKKSS
;
A
#
# COMPACT_ATOMS: atom_id res chain seq x y z
N MET A 1 -28.93 -43.52 56.09
CA MET A 1 -28.01 -42.38 56.07
C MET A 1 -26.92 -42.67 55.09
N LYS A 2 -27.03 -42.16 53.84
CA LYS A 2 -25.96 -42.24 52.85
C LYS A 2 -25.35 -40.82 52.77
N LYS A 3 -24.08 -40.74 53.11
CA LYS A 3 -23.28 -39.51 52.99
C LYS A 3 -23.09 -39.21 51.51
N GLY A 4 -23.55 -38.03 51.09
CA GLY A 4 -23.22 -37.48 49.80
C GLY A 4 -21.71 -37.12 49.82
N ALA A 5 -21.00 -37.61 48.85
CA ALA A 5 -19.63 -37.18 48.57
C ALA A 5 -19.73 -35.87 47.78
N ASP A 6 -19.31 -34.77 48.41
CA ASP A 6 -19.07 -33.49 47.76
C ASP A 6 -17.98 -33.67 46.75
N ASN A 7 -18.34 -33.69 45.47
CA ASN A 7 -17.42 -33.63 44.35
C ASN A 7 -17.01 -32.15 44.16
N ALA A 8 -16.12 -31.66 45.03
CA ALA A 8 -15.47 -30.38 44.85
C ALA A 8 -14.61 -30.53 43.57
N GLY A 9 -15.10 -29.95 42.46
CA GLY A 9 -14.36 -29.88 41.22
C GLY A 9 -12.98 -29.27 41.48
N ILE A 10 -11.93 -30.05 41.27
CA ILE A 10 -10.55 -29.57 41.27
C ILE A 10 -10.46 -28.64 40.06
N VAL A 11 -10.50 -27.34 40.28
CA VAL A 11 -10.14 -26.36 39.26
C VAL A 11 -8.64 -26.54 39.07
N PRO A 12 -8.18 -26.93 37.89
CA PRO A 12 -6.74 -27.06 37.63
C PRO A 12 -6.07 -25.70 37.87
N VAL A 13 -5.10 -25.67 38.77
CA VAL A 13 -4.26 -24.49 38.97
C VAL A 13 -3.36 -24.40 37.77
N ILE A 14 -3.71 -23.53 36.80
CA ILE A 14 -2.88 -23.24 35.63
C ILE A 14 -1.55 -22.71 36.14
N SER A 15 -0.43 -23.34 35.73
CA SER A 15 0.91 -22.93 36.15
C SER A 15 1.25 -21.54 35.59
N GLU A 16 2.22 -20.86 36.19
CA GLU A 16 2.69 -19.59 35.65
C GLU A 16 3.32 -19.76 34.26
N TYR A 17 3.98 -20.88 34.05
CA TYR A 17 4.54 -21.28 32.77
C TYR A 17 3.45 -21.35 31.68
N ASP A 18 2.37 -22.10 31.93
CA ASP A 18 1.28 -22.26 30.98
C ASP A 18 0.63 -20.91 30.60
N LYS A 19 0.43 -20.01 31.60
CA LYS A 19 -0.11 -18.66 31.34
C LYS A 19 0.81 -17.83 30.48
N LEU A 20 2.13 -17.89 30.71
CA LEU A 20 3.09 -17.13 29.91
C LEU A 20 3.14 -17.64 28.46
N ILE A 21 3.08 -18.96 28.26
CA ILE A 21 3.00 -19.55 26.92
C ILE A 21 1.73 -19.08 26.20
N GLU A 22 0.58 -19.16 26.84
CA GLU A 22 -0.70 -18.69 26.26
C GLU A 22 -0.65 -17.20 25.90
N GLU A 23 -0.17 -16.33 26.82
CA GLU A 23 -0.04 -14.89 26.57
C GLU A 23 0.95 -14.59 25.41
N ILE A 24 2.05 -15.36 25.29
CA ILE A 24 3.02 -15.21 24.21
C ILE A 24 2.40 -15.57 22.86
N LEU A 25 1.71 -16.71 22.78
CA LEU A 25 1.00 -17.14 21.57
C LEU A 25 -0.07 -16.12 21.14
N GLU A 26 -0.86 -15.60 22.06
CA GLU A 26 -1.82 -14.55 21.78
C GLU A 26 -1.14 -13.27 21.22
N LEU A 27 0.01 -12.88 21.79
CA LEU A 27 0.77 -11.72 21.33
C LEU A 27 1.38 -11.95 19.94
N GLU A 28 1.86 -13.15 19.64
CA GLU A 28 2.39 -13.51 18.31
C GLU A 28 1.27 -13.48 17.25
N LEU A 29 0.11 -14.05 17.55
CA LEU A 29 -1.06 -13.96 16.67
C LEU A 29 -1.49 -12.50 16.44
N LYS A 30 -1.50 -11.69 17.50
CA LYS A 30 -1.84 -10.28 17.42
C LYS A 30 -0.83 -9.50 16.60
N LEU A 31 0.46 -9.79 16.74
CA LEU A 31 1.52 -9.19 15.90
C LEU A 31 1.33 -9.50 14.42
N ALA A 32 1.03 -10.76 14.10
CA ALA A 32 0.78 -11.17 12.73
C ALA A 32 -0.45 -10.44 12.13
N ALA A 33 -1.54 -10.35 12.89
CA ALA A 33 -2.75 -9.64 12.47
C ALA A 33 -2.52 -8.13 12.27
N LEU A 34 -1.77 -7.48 13.18
CA LEU A 34 -1.45 -6.05 13.06
C LEU A 34 -0.51 -5.78 11.88
N ALA A 35 0.46 -6.67 11.62
CA ALA A 35 1.34 -6.55 10.46
C ALA A 35 0.55 -6.66 9.14
N GLU A 36 -0.43 -7.58 9.08
CA GLU A 36 -1.34 -7.71 7.94
C GLU A 36 -2.22 -6.46 7.76
N GLU A 37 -2.75 -5.90 8.87
CA GLU A 37 -3.54 -4.66 8.82
C GLU A 37 -2.71 -3.48 8.29
N ILE A 38 -1.45 -3.33 8.73
CA ILE A 38 -0.55 -2.28 8.25
C ILE A 38 -0.32 -2.42 6.75
N ASP A 39 0.01 -3.62 6.29
CA ASP A 39 0.27 -3.86 4.88
C ASP A 39 -0.97 -3.60 4.02
N ASP A 40 -2.17 -4.02 4.46
CA ASP A 40 -3.43 -3.71 3.78
C ASP A 40 -3.70 -2.19 3.76
N LEU A 41 -3.48 -1.50 4.88
CA LEU A 41 -3.63 -0.05 4.94
C LEU A 41 -2.67 0.67 3.98
N GLU A 42 -1.37 0.34 4.00
CA GLU A 42 -0.35 1.04 3.21
C GLU A 42 -0.44 0.72 1.71
N ASN A 43 -0.58 -0.57 1.37
CA ASN A 43 -0.47 -1.03 -0.01
C ASN A 43 -1.81 -1.13 -0.73
N HIS A 44 -2.93 -1.06 0.00
CA HIS A 44 -4.26 -1.19 -0.59
C HIS A 44 -5.14 0.01 -0.27
N VAL A 45 -5.57 0.15 0.96
CA VAL A 45 -6.57 1.15 1.34
C VAL A 45 -6.09 2.57 1.08
N CYS A 46 -4.88 2.92 1.52
CA CYS A 46 -4.33 4.26 1.32
C CYS A 46 -4.06 4.58 -0.17
N VAL A 47 -3.66 3.57 -0.96
CA VAL A 47 -3.45 3.77 -2.40
C VAL A 47 -4.77 4.03 -3.12
N GLU A 48 -5.83 3.30 -2.77
CA GLU A 48 -7.17 3.51 -3.35
C GLU A 48 -7.75 4.88 -2.95
N LEU A 49 -7.69 5.23 -1.66
CA LEU A 49 -8.15 6.53 -1.17
C LEU A 49 -7.39 7.70 -1.82
N ARG A 50 -6.07 7.56 -2.00
CA ARG A 50 -5.27 8.58 -2.70
C ARG A 50 -5.69 8.75 -4.15
N ALA A 51 -5.88 7.64 -4.86
CA ALA A 51 -6.32 7.69 -6.25
C ALA A 51 -7.73 8.28 -6.39
N GLU A 52 -8.63 7.99 -5.46
CA GLU A 52 -9.97 8.56 -5.40
C GLU A 52 -9.91 10.07 -5.09
N TYR A 53 -9.10 10.47 -4.11
CA TYR A 53 -8.88 11.87 -3.78
C TYR A 53 -8.33 12.66 -4.98
N ASP A 54 -7.30 12.13 -5.63
CA ASP A 54 -6.68 12.77 -6.79
C ASP A 54 -7.67 12.90 -7.95
N GLN A 55 -8.54 11.92 -8.15
CA GLN A 55 -9.58 11.98 -9.18
C GLN A 55 -10.66 13.01 -8.84
N LYS A 56 -11.11 13.07 -7.59
CA LYS A 56 -12.22 13.94 -7.18
C LYS A 56 -11.76 15.39 -6.95
N VAL A 57 -10.63 15.61 -6.29
CA VAL A 57 -10.19 16.92 -5.80
C VAL A 57 -8.74 17.23 -6.17
N GLY A 58 -7.84 16.27 -6.03
CA GLY A 58 -6.40 16.46 -6.14
C GLY A 58 -5.96 17.05 -7.47
N ASN A 59 -6.60 16.67 -8.59
CA ASN A 59 -6.33 17.27 -9.91
C ASN A 59 -6.66 18.76 -9.97
N LEU A 60 -7.75 19.20 -9.34
CA LEU A 60 -8.13 20.61 -9.27
C LEU A 60 -7.19 21.40 -8.35
N GLU A 61 -6.75 20.81 -7.26
CA GLU A 61 -5.76 21.42 -6.37
C GLU A 61 -4.38 21.53 -7.02
N TYR A 62 -3.98 20.49 -7.76
CA TYR A 62 -2.76 20.55 -8.56
C TYR A 62 -2.81 21.68 -9.59
N GLN A 63 -3.94 21.83 -10.29
CA GLN A 63 -4.16 22.90 -11.25
C GLN A 63 -4.12 24.28 -10.57
N ALA A 64 -4.71 24.42 -9.39
CA ALA A 64 -4.65 25.65 -8.59
C ALA A 64 -3.20 26.04 -8.25
N ARG A 65 -2.40 25.08 -7.81
CA ARG A 65 -0.97 25.29 -7.52
C ARG A 65 -0.18 25.67 -8.77
N ALA A 66 -0.44 25.01 -9.89
CA ALA A 66 0.21 25.34 -11.16
C ALA A 66 -0.12 26.76 -11.63
N TYR A 67 -1.37 27.20 -11.49
CA TYR A 67 -1.77 28.57 -11.81
C TYR A 67 -1.16 29.60 -10.86
N GLN A 68 -1.14 29.33 -9.55
CA GLN A 68 -0.46 30.20 -8.59
C GLN A 68 1.03 30.35 -8.89
N PHE A 69 1.67 29.27 -9.29
CA PHE A 69 3.06 29.26 -9.71
C PHE A 69 3.29 30.15 -10.95
N GLU A 70 2.45 29.99 -11.97
CA GLU A 70 2.54 30.83 -13.18
C GLU A 70 2.28 32.30 -12.89
N ILE A 71 1.31 32.62 -12.02
CA ILE A 71 1.06 33.97 -11.54
C ILE A 71 2.31 34.56 -10.84
N ALA A 72 2.99 33.77 -10.01
CA ALA A 72 4.22 34.22 -9.32
C ALA A 72 5.34 34.48 -10.33
N ARG A 73 5.54 33.62 -11.32
CA ARG A 73 6.53 33.81 -12.41
C ARG A 73 6.25 35.07 -13.21
N LEU A 74 5.00 35.27 -13.63
CA LEU A 74 4.60 36.46 -14.40
C LEU A 74 4.76 37.76 -13.60
N LYS A 75 4.38 37.79 -12.32
CA LYS A 75 4.62 38.91 -11.44
C LYS A 75 6.10 39.25 -11.34
N ARG A 76 6.95 38.22 -11.18
CA ARG A 76 8.40 38.39 -11.12
C ARG A 76 8.97 38.93 -12.43
N ALA A 77 8.49 38.45 -13.57
CA ALA A 77 8.88 38.98 -14.88
C ALA A 77 8.51 40.45 -15.03
N ILE A 78 7.29 40.84 -14.59
CA ILE A 78 6.84 42.24 -14.58
C ILE A 78 7.76 43.11 -13.73
N GLU A 79 8.10 42.69 -12.53
CA GLU A 79 9.03 43.39 -11.63
C GLU A 79 10.39 43.63 -12.30
N LEU A 80 10.97 42.60 -12.93
CA LEU A 80 12.26 42.70 -13.59
C LEU A 80 12.21 43.63 -14.81
N LEU A 81 11.16 43.54 -15.62
CA LEU A 81 10.95 44.42 -16.78
C LEU A 81 10.78 45.87 -16.34
N GLN A 82 9.95 46.14 -15.34
CA GLN A 82 9.74 47.50 -14.79
C GLN A 82 11.05 48.06 -14.21
N ALA A 83 11.82 47.23 -13.48
CA ALA A 83 13.09 47.67 -12.95
C ALA A 83 14.10 48.03 -14.04
N ALA A 84 14.14 47.29 -15.14
CA ALA A 84 14.99 47.57 -16.28
C ALA A 84 14.53 48.87 -17.03
N ILE A 85 13.24 49.03 -17.25
CA ILE A 85 12.66 50.23 -17.87
C ILE A 85 13.00 51.46 -17.03
N ASN A 86 12.80 51.41 -15.69
CA ASN A 86 13.08 52.52 -14.79
C ASN A 86 14.57 52.90 -14.76
N ARG A 87 15.48 51.94 -14.95
CA ARG A 87 16.93 52.18 -15.02
C ARG A 87 17.41 52.59 -16.43
N GLN A 88 16.50 52.61 -17.40
CA GLN A 88 16.81 52.82 -18.82
C GLN A 88 17.87 51.79 -19.34
N GLU A 89 17.86 50.59 -18.76
CA GLU A 89 18.73 49.49 -19.17
C GLU A 89 18.10 48.75 -20.35
N ALA A 90 18.92 48.27 -21.27
CA ALA A 90 18.45 47.37 -22.32
C ALA A 90 18.15 46.01 -21.71
N ALA A 91 16.89 45.66 -21.62
CA ALA A 91 16.47 44.33 -21.19
C ALA A 91 15.79 43.62 -22.34
N LYS A 92 16.32 42.44 -22.71
CA LYS A 92 15.61 41.52 -23.60
C LYS A 92 14.68 40.66 -22.78
N TYR A 93 13.46 40.48 -23.26
CA TYR A 93 12.47 39.64 -22.61
C TYR A 93 13.00 38.21 -22.36
N GLU A 94 13.74 37.66 -23.33
CA GLU A 94 14.37 36.34 -23.22
C GLU A 94 15.34 36.20 -22.02
N ASP A 95 16.09 37.25 -21.68
CA ASP A 95 17.01 37.24 -20.55
C ASP A 95 16.26 37.31 -19.21
N VAL A 96 15.17 38.07 -19.18
CA VAL A 96 14.27 38.13 -18.02
C VAL A 96 13.61 36.77 -17.81
N GLN A 97 13.13 36.13 -18.88
CA GLN A 97 12.51 34.81 -18.81
C GLN A 97 13.49 33.75 -18.27
N LYS A 98 14.70 33.67 -18.81
CA LYS A 98 15.74 32.75 -18.31
C LYS A 98 16.07 32.95 -16.82
N ARG A 99 16.07 34.19 -16.38
CA ARG A 99 16.30 34.51 -14.97
C ARG A 99 15.16 34.04 -14.08
N VAL A 100 13.92 34.28 -14.49
CA VAL A 100 12.74 33.80 -13.77
C VAL A 100 12.70 32.27 -13.73
N GLU A 101 12.97 31.60 -14.86
CA GLU A 101 13.09 30.14 -14.93
C GLU A 101 14.12 29.60 -13.96
N ALA A 102 15.31 30.23 -13.88
CA ALA A 102 16.34 29.83 -12.95
C ALA A 102 15.96 30.04 -11.47
N GLU A 103 15.27 31.16 -11.15
CA GLU A 103 14.79 31.47 -9.79
C GLU A 103 13.69 30.49 -9.32
N TYR A 104 12.90 29.91 -10.24
CA TYR A 104 11.74 29.05 -9.94
C TYR A 104 11.93 27.58 -10.30
N LYS A 105 13.13 27.17 -10.70
CA LYS A 105 13.43 25.82 -11.20
C LYS A 105 13.09 24.72 -10.18
N GLU A 106 13.47 24.89 -8.93
CA GLU A 106 13.23 23.91 -7.86
C GLU A 106 11.74 23.66 -7.66
N TYR A 107 10.94 24.73 -7.66
CA TYR A 107 9.50 24.62 -7.51
C TYR A 107 8.82 23.96 -8.71
N GLU A 108 9.34 24.18 -9.91
CA GLU A 108 8.87 23.53 -11.14
C GLU A 108 9.15 22.02 -11.11
N GLU A 109 10.34 21.63 -10.64
CA GLU A 109 10.72 20.22 -10.45
C GLU A 109 9.81 19.52 -9.42
N ASP A 110 9.46 20.18 -8.32
CA ASP A 110 8.53 19.65 -7.31
C ASP A 110 7.11 19.46 -7.86
N LEU A 111 6.62 20.44 -8.64
CA LEU A 111 5.32 20.31 -9.30
C LEU A 111 5.30 19.16 -10.30
N HIS A 112 6.37 19.01 -11.08
CA HIS A 112 6.48 17.93 -12.05
C HIS A 112 6.49 16.55 -11.37
N LYS A 113 7.27 16.41 -10.29
CA LYS A 113 7.32 15.19 -9.50
C LYS A 113 5.94 14.82 -8.95
N LYS A 114 5.21 15.80 -8.42
CA LYS A 114 3.85 15.56 -7.91
C LYS A 114 2.90 15.08 -9.01
N ALA A 115 2.99 15.65 -10.22
CA ALA A 115 2.19 15.21 -11.36
C ALA A 115 2.52 13.77 -11.80
N GLU A 116 3.79 13.37 -11.72
CA GLU A 116 4.21 12.01 -12.02
C GLU A 116 3.70 11.01 -10.96
N ASP A 117 3.78 11.37 -9.69
CA ASP A 117 3.25 10.56 -8.58
C ASP A 117 1.74 10.34 -8.73
N MET A 118 0.96 11.38 -9.00
CA MET A 118 -0.49 11.28 -9.24
C MET A 118 -0.83 10.37 -10.44
N LYS A 119 -0.04 10.44 -11.52
CA LYS A 119 -0.23 9.55 -12.68
C LYS A 119 0.03 8.10 -12.31
N ARG A 120 1.13 7.83 -11.58
CA ARG A 120 1.50 6.49 -11.15
C ARG A 120 0.42 5.88 -10.26
N ASP A 121 -0.07 6.62 -9.27
CA ASP A 121 -1.10 6.16 -8.34
C ASP A 121 -2.43 5.90 -9.07
N SER A 122 -2.81 6.76 -10.02
CA SER A 122 -3.99 6.55 -10.88
C SER A 122 -3.87 5.30 -11.77
N GLU A 123 -2.68 5.04 -12.34
CA GLU A 123 -2.44 3.84 -13.15
C GLU A 123 -2.47 2.57 -12.31
N TYR A 124 -1.89 2.61 -11.12
CA TYR A 124 -1.90 1.49 -10.18
C TYR A 124 -3.35 1.14 -9.78
N ALA A 125 -4.15 2.12 -9.36
CA ALA A 125 -5.55 1.93 -9.01
C ALA A 125 -6.38 1.35 -10.17
N LYS A 126 -6.14 1.82 -11.41
CA LYS A 126 -6.81 1.27 -12.61
C LYS A 126 -6.44 -0.18 -12.89
N ARG A 127 -5.15 -0.54 -12.74
CA ARG A 127 -4.69 -1.92 -12.93
C ARG A 127 -5.30 -2.85 -11.90
N ARG A 128 -5.36 -2.41 -10.65
CA ARG A 128 -5.96 -3.17 -9.56
C ARG A 128 -7.46 -3.37 -9.77
N ALA A 129 -8.22 -2.31 -10.00
CA ALA A 129 -9.66 -2.40 -10.26
C ALA A 129 -10.00 -3.32 -11.45
N LYS A 130 -9.09 -3.42 -12.45
CA LYS A 130 -9.23 -4.38 -13.55
C LYS A 130 -9.00 -5.82 -13.07
N LYS A 131 -7.99 -6.03 -12.24
CA LYS A 131 -7.66 -7.36 -11.69
C LYS A 131 -8.76 -7.87 -10.76
N ASP A 132 -9.33 -6.99 -9.94
CA ASP A 132 -10.42 -7.34 -9.02
C ASP A 132 -11.69 -7.73 -9.77
N LYS A 133 -12.06 -6.98 -10.81
CA LYS A 133 -13.19 -7.35 -11.71
C LYS A 133 -12.97 -8.68 -12.44
N GLU A 134 -11.74 -9.00 -12.76
CA GLU A 134 -11.37 -10.26 -13.42
C GLU A 134 -11.47 -11.44 -12.43
N ASN A 135 -11.02 -11.22 -11.19
CA ASN A 135 -11.13 -12.18 -10.10
C ASN A 135 -12.61 -12.44 -9.70
N GLU A 136 -13.43 -11.38 -9.59
CA GLU A 136 -14.86 -11.50 -9.32
C GLU A 136 -15.57 -12.33 -10.39
N LYS A 137 -15.28 -12.07 -11.66
CA LYS A 137 -15.85 -12.87 -12.78
C LYS A 137 -15.44 -14.33 -12.68
N ARG A 138 -14.16 -14.62 -12.39
CA ARG A 138 -13.69 -15.98 -12.18
C ARG A 138 -14.41 -16.67 -11.03
N ALA A 139 -14.55 -16.00 -9.90
CA ALA A 139 -15.25 -16.51 -8.73
C ALA A 139 -16.74 -16.77 -9.02
N GLU A 140 -17.38 -15.91 -9.82
CA GLU A 140 -18.77 -16.09 -10.24
C GLU A 140 -18.94 -17.27 -11.23
N GLU A 141 -18.00 -17.43 -12.15
CA GLU A 141 -17.97 -18.58 -13.08
C GLU A 141 -17.75 -19.90 -12.33
N GLU A 142 -16.84 -19.92 -11.34
CA GLU A 142 -16.62 -21.10 -10.50
C GLU A 142 -17.84 -21.44 -9.63
N ARG A 143 -18.53 -20.43 -9.08
CA ARG A 143 -19.80 -20.65 -8.34
C ARG A 143 -20.89 -21.21 -9.24
N LYS A 144 -21.02 -20.74 -10.49
CA LYS A 144 -21.96 -21.24 -11.48
C LYS A 144 -21.61 -22.67 -11.89
N ALA A 145 -20.33 -23.00 -12.06
CA ALA A 145 -19.88 -24.35 -12.39
C ALA A 145 -20.13 -25.36 -11.25
N LYS A 146 -20.01 -24.93 -10.00
CA LYS A 146 -20.30 -25.76 -8.80
C LYS A 146 -21.81 -25.89 -8.51
N GLY A 147 -22.64 -24.97 -8.99
CA GLY A 147 -24.10 -24.97 -8.80
C GLY A 147 -24.87 -25.96 -9.68
N ASP A 148 -24.32 -26.39 -10.80
CA ASP A 148 -25.00 -27.29 -11.77
C ASP A 148 -24.72 -28.79 -11.53
N GLY A 149 -23.97 -29.13 -10.45
CA GLY A 149 -23.54 -30.49 -10.11
C GLY A 149 -24.44 -31.28 -9.15
N ARG A 150 -25.67 -30.83 -8.86
CA ARG A 150 -26.64 -31.63 -8.07
C ARG A 150 -27.73 -32.21 -8.94
N GLY A 151 -27.42 -33.35 -9.54
CA GLY A 151 -28.44 -34.27 -10.09
C GLY A 151 -27.98 -35.04 -11.30
N LYS A 152 -27.34 -36.17 -11.08
CA LYS A 152 -27.73 -37.47 -11.69
C LYS A 152 -26.71 -38.54 -11.34
N ASP A 153 -27.22 -39.52 -10.64
CA ASP A 153 -26.63 -40.85 -10.44
C ASP A 153 -26.27 -41.56 -11.73
N ALA A 154 -25.32 -42.45 -11.57
CA ALA A 154 -25.16 -43.76 -12.16
C ALA A 154 -24.06 -43.95 -13.20
N SER A 155 -23.08 -44.68 -12.72
CA SER A 155 -22.43 -45.90 -13.27
C SER A 155 -21.65 -45.85 -14.59
N ALA A 156 -20.48 -46.39 -14.41
CA ALA A 156 -19.75 -47.38 -15.20
C ALA A 156 -18.70 -46.88 -16.20
N ASP A 157 -17.51 -47.28 -15.81
CA ASP A 157 -16.51 -48.03 -16.59
C ASP A 157 -15.70 -47.34 -17.70
N GLY A 158 -14.40 -47.35 -17.44
CA GLY A 158 -13.42 -47.83 -18.42
C GLY A 158 -12.74 -46.81 -19.30
N LYS A 159 -11.50 -46.65 -19.02
CA LYS A 159 -10.30 -46.71 -19.85
C LYS A 159 -9.40 -45.49 -19.82
N LYS A 160 -8.18 -45.84 -19.47
CA LYS A 160 -6.92 -45.14 -19.66
C LYS A 160 -6.75 -44.64 -21.09
N GLU A 161 -6.21 -43.44 -21.26
CA GLU A 161 -5.10 -43.26 -22.18
C GLU A 161 -4.30 -42.02 -21.77
N ASP A 162 -3.02 -42.31 -21.72
CA ASP A 162 -1.83 -41.52 -21.52
C ASP A 162 -1.67 -40.52 -22.66
N ASP A 163 -1.45 -39.25 -22.36
CA ASP A 163 -0.65 -38.42 -23.25
C ASP A 163 0.13 -37.37 -22.46
N SER A 164 1.36 -37.74 -22.23
CA SER A 164 2.46 -36.92 -21.76
C SER A 164 2.97 -36.09 -22.94
N LYS A 165 2.88 -34.75 -22.83
CA LYS A 165 3.96 -33.90 -23.40
C LYS A 165 3.87 -32.43 -22.98
N LYS A 166 4.91 -32.07 -22.24
CA LYS A 166 5.72 -30.82 -22.34
C LYS A 166 4.98 -29.48 -22.49
N ASN A 167 5.03 -28.68 -21.44
CA ASN A 167 5.64 -27.38 -21.62
C ASN A 167 6.36 -26.94 -20.32
N THR A 168 7.68 -27.03 -20.40
CA THR A 168 8.62 -26.40 -19.46
C THR A 168 8.84 -24.97 -19.96
N GLU A 169 8.22 -24.01 -19.32
CA GLU A 169 8.71 -22.63 -19.33
C GLU A 169 9.01 -22.21 -17.89
N ALA A 170 10.27 -21.87 -17.71
CA ALA A 170 10.87 -21.47 -16.47
C ALA A 170 10.25 -20.16 -15.98
N GLU A 171 9.42 -20.23 -14.94
CA GLU A 171 9.12 -19.07 -14.12
C GLU A 171 10.20 -18.94 -13.06
N LYS A 172 10.94 -17.85 -13.17
CA LYS A 172 11.92 -17.39 -12.20
C LYS A 172 11.23 -17.19 -10.86
N ASP A 173 11.83 -17.87 -9.90
CA ASP A 173 11.65 -17.67 -8.46
C ASP A 173 11.92 -16.19 -8.11
N GLU A 174 10.88 -15.44 -7.84
CA GLU A 174 10.90 -14.19 -7.08
C GLU A 174 9.83 -14.31 -6.00
N SER A 175 10.18 -14.99 -4.91
CA SER A 175 9.35 -14.98 -3.71
C SER A 175 10.21 -14.94 -2.45
N GLU A 176 10.73 -13.77 -2.16
CA GLU A 176 10.92 -13.33 -0.78
C GLU A 176 10.03 -12.09 -0.59
N GLY A 177 8.84 -12.35 -0.08
CA GLY A 177 7.87 -11.34 0.29
C GLY A 177 6.69 -12.04 0.94
N LEU A 178 6.67 -12.09 2.26
CA LEU A 178 5.45 -12.33 3.01
C LEU A 178 4.49 -11.18 2.69
N GLY A 179 3.62 -11.36 1.69
CA GLY A 179 2.62 -10.42 1.29
C GLY A 179 1.23 -10.88 1.76
N PRO A 180 0.39 -9.96 2.18
CA PRO A 180 -0.87 -10.23 2.87
C PRO A 180 -2.03 -10.31 1.87
N ASP A 181 -2.24 -11.47 1.29
CA ASP A 181 -3.46 -11.78 0.51
C ASP A 181 -4.39 -12.73 1.28
N ARG A 182 -4.60 -12.49 2.60
CA ARG A 182 -5.45 -13.38 3.41
C ARG A 182 -6.96 -13.15 3.25
N VAL A 183 -7.39 -11.97 2.82
CA VAL A 183 -8.82 -11.61 2.77
C VAL A 183 -9.54 -12.14 1.52
N ASN A 184 -8.80 -12.52 0.45
CA ASN A 184 -9.36 -13.08 -0.78
C ASN A 184 -8.67 -14.37 -1.23
N GLU A 185 -8.00 -15.08 -0.32
CA GLU A 185 -7.32 -16.32 -0.64
C GLU A 185 -8.36 -17.41 -0.95
N THR A 186 -8.25 -18.02 -2.15
CA THR A 186 -9.10 -19.16 -2.44
C THR A 186 -8.66 -20.35 -1.58
N PRO A 187 -9.60 -21.29 -1.24
CA PRO A 187 -9.22 -22.50 -0.48
C PRO A 187 -8.03 -23.26 -1.07
N ALA A 188 -7.86 -23.23 -2.38
CA ALA A 188 -6.73 -23.88 -3.07
C ALA A 188 -5.40 -23.09 -2.88
N GLN A 189 -5.44 -21.78 -2.78
CA GLN A 189 -4.26 -20.96 -2.48
C GLN A 189 -3.85 -21.10 -1.02
N GLU A 190 -4.79 -21.06 -0.10
CA GLU A 190 -4.58 -21.32 1.32
C GLU A 190 -3.99 -22.73 1.56
N LEU A 191 -4.53 -23.75 0.91
CA LEU A 191 -4.02 -25.12 0.96
C LEU A 191 -2.53 -25.18 0.54
N LYS A 192 -2.18 -24.52 -0.58
CA LYS A 192 -0.77 -24.47 -1.05
C LYS A 192 0.13 -23.69 -0.08
N ARG A 193 -0.36 -22.60 0.48
CA ARG A 193 0.41 -21.78 1.42
C ARG A 193 0.72 -22.54 2.71
N LEU A 194 -0.30 -23.11 3.33
CA LEU A 194 -0.16 -23.91 4.55
C LEU A 194 0.79 -25.10 4.32
N TYR A 195 0.60 -25.83 3.23
CA TYR A 195 1.48 -26.95 2.90
C TYR A 195 2.94 -26.52 2.71
N ARG A 196 3.21 -25.40 2.01
CA ARG A 196 4.57 -24.85 1.86
C ARG A 196 5.18 -24.43 3.22
N SER A 197 4.38 -23.82 4.10
CA SER A 197 4.82 -23.44 5.45
C SER A 197 5.21 -24.66 6.26
N ILE A 198 4.36 -25.70 6.28
CA ILE A 198 4.63 -26.98 6.96
C ILE A 198 5.87 -27.65 6.38
N MET A 199 5.99 -27.73 5.05
CA MET A 199 7.16 -28.30 4.38
C MET A 199 8.45 -27.58 4.74
N LYS A 200 8.43 -26.24 4.79
CA LYS A 200 9.61 -25.43 5.15
C LYS A 200 10.10 -25.72 6.57
N LYS A 201 9.20 -26.04 7.51
CA LYS A 201 9.50 -26.30 8.91
C LYS A 201 9.89 -27.77 9.17
N LEU A 202 9.20 -28.72 8.54
CA LEU A 202 9.32 -30.15 8.84
C LEU A 202 10.10 -30.96 7.81
N HIS A 203 10.52 -30.37 6.66
CA HIS A 203 11.26 -31.13 5.65
C HIS A 203 12.64 -31.57 6.19
N PRO A 204 13.04 -32.82 6.00
CA PRO A 204 14.33 -33.35 6.54
C PRO A 204 15.55 -32.60 6.00
N ASP A 205 15.49 -32.00 4.81
CA ASP A 205 16.58 -31.17 4.28
C ASP A 205 16.67 -29.80 4.99
N ALA A 206 15.55 -29.28 5.50
CA ALA A 206 15.50 -28.01 6.24
C ALA A 206 15.71 -28.25 7.76
N ASN A 207 15.30 -29.41 8.27
CA ASN A 207 15.44 -29.81 9.66
C ASN A 207 16.07 -31.21 9.73
N PRO A 208 17.41 -31.33 9.68
CA PRO A 208 18.12 -32.63 9.70
C PRO A 208 17.91 -33.45 11.00
N ASP A 209 17.53 -32.77 12.09
CA ASP A 209 17.29 -33.37 13.41
C ASP A 209 15.80 -33.60 13.70
N ALA A 210 14.95 -33.62 12.64
CA ALA A 210 13.52 -33.83 12.77
C ALA A 210 13.19 -35.11 13.55
N THR A 211 12.34 -34.97 14.55
CA THR A 211 11.89 -36.08 15.40
C THR A 211 10.95 -37.02 14.62
N GLU A 212 10.75 -38.24 15.13
CA GLU A 212 9.82 -39.19 14.50
C GLU A 212 8.37 -38.66 14.49
N ALA A 213 7.98 -37.86 15.51
CA ALA A 213 6.68 -37.19 15.60
C ALA A 213 6.50 -36.12 14.50
N GLU A 214 7.53 -35.31 14.24
CA GLU A 214 7.53 -34.30 13.17
C GLU A 214 7.47 -34.95 11.78
N MET A 215 8.18 -36.08 11.61
CA MET A 215 8.08 -36.84 10.36
C MET A 215 6.68 -37.44 10.14
N GLU A 216 6.00 -37.83 11.22
CA GLU A 216 4.62 -38.29 11.13
C GLU A 216 3.66 -37.17 10.79
N LEU A 217 3.82 -35.94 11.38
CA LEU A 217 3.08 -34.75 11.02
C LEU A 217 3.30 -34.36 9.54
N LEU A 218 4.54 -34.47 9.06
CA LEU A 218 4.85 -34.22 7.64
C LEU A 218 4.11 -35.20 6.72
N ARG A 219 4.04 -36.49 7.06
CA ARG A 219 3.29 -37.50 6.29
C ARG A 219 1.79 -37.18 6.30
N LYS A 220 1.24 -36.77 7.46
CA LYS A 220 -0.15 -36.35 7.57
C LYS A 220 -0.43 -35.11 6.71
N ALA A 221 0.49 -34.12 6.71
CA ALA A 221 0.36 -32.93 5.87
C ALA A 221 0.42 -33.25 4.36
N GLN A 222 1.31 -34.16 3.94
CA GLN A 222 1.39 -34.63 2.56
C GLN A 222 0.07 -35.30 2.11
N LYS A 223 -0.51 -36.12 2.98
CA LYS A 223 -1.79 -36.77 2.72
C LYS A 223 -2.92 -35.76 2.65
N ALA A 224 -3.05 -34.87 3.64
CA ALA A 224 -4.05 -33.83 3.68
C ALA A 224 -3.97 -32.91 2.43
N TYR A 225 -2.76 -32.56 1.99
CA TYR A 225 -2.56 -31.79 0.77
C TYR A 225 -3.05 -32.51 -0.49
N SER A 226 -2.75 -33.83 -0.60
CA SER A 226 -3.19 -34.66 -1.74
C SER A 226 -4.71 -34.86 -1.78
N GLU A 227 -5.36 -34.87 -0.60
CA GLU A 227 -6.80 -35.02 -0.46
C GLU A 227 -7.56 -33.69 -0.50
N GLY A 228 -6.83 -32.55 -0.49
CA GLY A 228 -7.41 -31.22 -0.47
C GLY A 228 -8.05 -30.85 0.88
N ASP A 229 -7.63 -31.52 1.95
CA ASP A 229 -8.13 -31.33 3.31
C ASP A 229 -7.45 -30.13 3.98
N LEU A 230 -8.12 -28.98 3.87
CA LEU A 230 -7.65 -27.71 4.41
C LEU A 230 -7.70 -27.65 5.94
N GLU A 231 -8.70 -28.33 6.55
CA GLU A 231 -8.91 -28.35 7.99
C GLU A 231 -7.76 -29.08 8.69
N THR A 232 -7.40 -30.27 8.20
CA THR A 232 -6.23 -31.02 8.71
C THR A 232 -4.93 -30.27 8.51
N LEU A 233 -4.75 -29.51 7.42
CA LEU A 233 -3.54 -28.70 7.22
C LEU A 233 -3.47 -27.51 8.17
N ARG A 234 -4.59 -26.88 8.53
CA ARG A 234 -4.65 -25.84 9.56
C ARG A 234 -4.25 -26.42 10.93
N ASP A 235 -4.87 -27.53 11.32
CA ASP A 235 -4.57 -28.19 12.58
C ASP A 235 -3.09 -28.59 12.72
N ILE A 236 -2.47 -29.05 11.63
CA ILE A 236 -1.05 -29.38 11.62
C ILE A 236 -0.19 -28.11 11.69
N ALA A 237 -0.56 -27.03 10.99
CA ALA A 237 0.16 -25.76 11.06
C ALA A 237 0.13 -25.19 12.48
N ASP A 238 -1.03 -25.21 13.13
CA ASP A 238 -1.22 -24.74 14.51
C ASP A 238 -0.40 -25.60 15.50
N GLN A 239 -0.39 -26.94 15.35
CA GLN A 239 0.42 -27.83 16.19
C GLN A 239 1.93 -27.57 16.06
N ILE A 240 2.43 -27.23 14.87
CA ILE A 240 3.84 -26.93 14.64
C ILE A 240 4.24 -25.60 15.27
N ASP A 241 3.34 -24.60 15.25
CA ASP A 241 3.59 -23.30 15.86
C ASP A 241 3.59 -23.39 17.40
N ASP A 242 2.68 -24.19 17.99
CA ASP A 242 2.65 -24.47 19.44
C ASP A 242 3.90 -25.23 19.94
N THR A 243 4.42 -26.17 19.13
CA THR A 243 5.55 -27.03 19.53
C THR A 243 6.85 -26.22 19.66
N GLU A 244 7.04 -25.17 18.84
CA GLU A 244 8.30 -24.43 18.79
C GLU A 244 8.59 -23.65 20.09
N ILE A 245 7.57 -23.17 20.80
CA ILE A 245 7.73 -22.45 22.07
C ILE A 245 7.85 -23.43 23.24
N THR A 246 7.04 -24.49 23.26
CA THR A 246 7.01 -25.48 24.36
C THR A 246 8.24 -26.38 24.39
N GLU A 247 8.88 -26.64 23.24
CA GLU A 247 10.15 -27.40 23.19
C GLU A 247 11.37 -26.57 23.60
N LYS A 248 11.31 -25.23 23.43
CA LYS A 248 12.42 -24.32 23.70
C LYS A 248 12.54 -23.93 25.17
N TYR A 249 11.45 -23.94 25.90
CA TYR A 249 11.37 -23.50 27.29
C TYR A 249 10.73 -24.56 28.15
N SER A 250 11.27 -24.73 29.39
CA SER A 250 10.79 -25.67 30.40
C SER A 250 10.21 -24.90 31.59
N ASP A 251 9.42 -25.56 32.44
CA ASP A 251 8.90 -24.99 33.68
C ASP A 251 10.02 -24.89 34.76
N THR A 252 11.09 -24.17 34.40
CA THR A 252 12.20 -23.85 35.30
C THR A 252 12.19 -22.36 35.64
N PRO A 253 12.65 -21.96 36.84
CA PRO A 253 12.70 -20.54 37.22
C PRO A 253 13.49 -19.67 36.22
N GLU A 254 14.51 -20.22 35.58
CA GLU A 254 15.33 -19.51 34.60
C GLU A 254 14.58 -19.28 33.29
N ASP A 255 13.81 -20.27 32.81
CA ASP A 255 13.03 -20.18 31.60
C ASP A 255 11.79 -19.31 31.79
N ILE A 256 11.17 -19.34 32.97
CA ILE A 256 10.10 -18.40 33.33
C ILE A 256 10.56 -16.94 33.23
N ILE A 257 11.80 -16.64 33.65
CA ILE A 257 12.35 -15.28 33.51
C ILE A 257 12.48 -14.91 32.01
N LYS A 258 13.01 -15.82 31.19
CA LYS A 258 13.14 -15.60 29.74
C LYS A 258 11.79 -15.42 29.05
N LEU A 259 10.78 -16.22 29.44
CA LEU A 259 9.42 -16.10 28.92
C LEU A 259 8.79 -14.76 29.28
N ARG A 260 8.98 -14.26 30.49
CA ARG A 260 8.53 -12.92 30.89
C ARG A 260 9.18 -11.81 30.07
N GLU A 261 10.49 -11.95 29.80
CA GLU A 261 11.21 -11.00 28.93
C GLU A 261 10.71 -11.07 27.48
N LEU A 262 10.48 -12.26 26.95
CA LEU A 262 9.93 -12.47 25.61
C LEU A 262 8.54 -11.85 25.49
N ARG A 263 7.64 -12.18 26.45
CA ARG A 263 6.29 -11.60 26.53
C ARG A 263 6.33 -10.05 26.56
N ALA A 264 7.21 -9.47 27.38
CA ALA A 264 7.37 -8.02 27.47
C ALA A 264 7.82 -7.39 26.14
N LYS A 265 8.80 -8.02 25.45
CA LYS A 265 9.25 -7.58 24.13
C LYS A 265 8.16 -7.67 23.05
N LEU A 266 7.35 -8.75 23.08
CA LEU A 266 6.24 -8.92 22.15
C LEU A 266 5.14 -7.90 22.42
N ALA A 267 4.81 -7.63 23.68
CA ALA A 267 3.84 -6.62 24.06
C ALA A 267 4.28 -5.21 23.61
N GLU A 268 5.56 -4.85 23.78
CA GLU A 268 6.11 -3.60 23.27
C GLU A 268 5.99 -3.49 21.75
N LYS A 269 6.30 -4.57 21.02
CA LYS A 269 6.14 -4.58 19.55
C LYS A 269 4.68 -4.41 19.14
N VAL A 270 3.74 -5.06 19.83
CA VAL A 270 2.30 -4.89 19.58
C VAL A 270 1.89 -3.43 19.76
N GLU A 271 2.37 -2.76 20.83
CA GLU A 271 2.07 -1.35 21.08
C GLU A 271 2.63 -0.43 19.97
N ILE A 272 3.86 -0.69 19.52
CA ILE A 272 4.46 0.05 18.41
C ILE A 272 3.63 -0.09 17.13
N LEU A 273 3.17 -1.29 16.78
CA LEU A 273 2.35 -1.50 15.59
C LEU A 273 0.96 -0.85 15.70
N ILE A 274 0.35 -0.84 16.90
CA ILE A 274 -0.92 -0.13 17.14
C ILE A 274 -0.74 1.37 16.92
N ILE A 275 0.34 1.96 17.47
CA ILE A 275 0.66 3.37 17.28
C ILE A 275 0.85 3.67 15.79
N HIS A 276 1.57 2.80 15.07
CA HIS A 276 1.80 2.97 13.63
C HIS A 276 0.49 2.93 12.82
N ILE A 277 -0.43 2.02 13.15
CA ILE A 277 -1.77 1.98 12.54
C ILE A 277 -2.53 3.29 12.79
N ASP A 278 -2.47 3.80 14.01
CA ASP A 278 -3.11 5.08 14.36
C ASP A 278 -2.48 6.26 13.60
N GLU A 279 -1.16 6.27 13.40
CA GLU A 279 -0.47 7.27 12.58
C GLU A 279 -0.93 7.21 11.12
N ILE A 280 -1.03 6.01 10.54
CA ILE A 280 -1.55 5.82 9.17
C ILE A 280 -2.99 6.35 9.08
N LYS A 281 -3.85 5.96 10.02
CA LYS A 281 -5.27 6.36 10.03
C LYS A 281 -5.49 7.87 10.25
N ASN A 282 -4.56 8.54 10.92
CA ASN A 282 -4.61 9.99 11.15
C ASN A 282 -3.86 10.81 10.08
N SER A 283 -3.20 10.16 9.13
CA SER A 283 -2.46 10.83 8.05
C SER A 283 -3.20 10.76 6.72
N PHE A 284 -2.76 11.63 5.77
CA PHE A 284 -3.21 11.55 4.38
C PHE A 284 -2.67 10.28 3.69
N PRO A 285 -3.49 9.55 2.96
CA PRO A 285 -4.85 9.86 2.51
C PRO A 285 -5.99 9.32 3.39
N TYR A 286 -5.70 8.52 4.43
CA TYR A 286 -6.74 7.82 5.19
C TYR A 286 -7.67 8.79 5.96
N ASN A 287 -7.13 9.87 6.50
CA ASN A 287 -7.89 10.93 7.18
C ASN A 287 -8.92 11.64 6.29
N GLU A 288 -8.80 11.52 4.96
CA GLU A 288 -9.76 12.08 3.99
C GLU A 288 -10.90 11.11 3.64
N LYS A 289 -10.92 9.91 4.23
CA LYS A 289 -11.90 8.87 3.92
C LYS A 289 -13.34 9.33 4.12
N ASP A 290 -13.62 9.99 5.25
CA ASP A 290 -14.96 10.47 5.58
C ASP A 290 -15.37 11.63 4.66
N PHE A 291 -14.43 12.51 4.32
CA PHE A 291 -14.65 13.57 3.32
C PHE A 291 -14.98 12.99 1.94
N LEU A 292 -14.25 11.97 1.51
CA LEU A 292 -14.48 11.32 0.20
C LEU A 292 -15.82 10.58 0.13
N ALA A 293 -16.34 10.12 1.26
CA ALA A 293 -17.65 9.49 1.37
C ALA A 293 -18.81 10.50 1.35
N ASP A 294 -18.57 11.79 1.66
CA ASP A 294 -19.54 12.88 1.60
C ASP A 294 -19.54 13.52 0.21
N GLU A 295 -20.44 13.06 -0.66
CA GLU A 295 -20.56 13.57 -2.03
C GLU A 295 -20.88 15.08 -2.08
N GLU A 296 -21.62 15.60 -1.10
CA GLU A 296 -21.94 17.04 -1.04
C GLU A 296 -20.71 17.87 -0.64
N ALA A 297 -19.91 17.39 0.30
CA ALA A 297 -18.66 18.04 0.69
C ALA A 297 -17.66 18.05 -0.47
N VAL A 298 -17.53 16.92 -1.17
CA VAL A 298 -16.69 16.82 -2.37
C VAL A 298 -17.17 17.78 -3.46
N ALA A 299 -18.47 17.80 -3.76
CA ALA A 299 -19.02 18.69 -4.79
C ALA A 299 -18.78 20.18 -4.47
N ARG A 300 -19.00 20.59 -3.21
CA ARG A 300 -18.68 21.96 -2.76
C ARG A 300 -17.20 22.29 -2.95
N ARG A 301 -16.32 21.38 -2.57
CA ARG A 301 -14.87 21.59 -2.74
C ARG A 301 -14.46 21.69 -4.20
N GLN A 302 -15.06 20.87 -5.06
CA GLN A 302 -14.83 20.94 -6.51
C GLN A 302 -15.28 22.29 -7.10
N GLU A 303 -16.43 22.79 -6.68
CA GLU A 303 -16.95 24.08 -7.13
C GLU A 303 -16.04 25.25 -6.70
N GLU A 304 -15.65 25.28 -5.41
CA GLU A 304 -14.71 26.27 -4.87
C GLU A 304 -13.38 26.29 -5.66
N LEU A 305 -12.81 25.11 -5.91
CA LEU A 305 -11.56 24.98 -6.65
C LEU A 305 -11.72 25.35 -8.13
N ALA A 306 -12.85 25.02 -8.75
CA ALA A 306 -13.12 25.39 -10.13
C ALA A 306 -13.26 26.92 -10.29
N GLU A 307 -13.97 27.59 -9.38
CA GLU A 307 -14.08 29.06 -9.36
C GLU A 307 -12.70 29.70 -9.10
N PHE A 308 -11.93 29.17 -8.14
CA PHE A 308 -10.59 29.65 -7.87
C PHE A 308 -9.66 29.49 -9.08
N ASN A 309 -9.69 28.33 -9.73
CA ASN A 309 -8.89 28.04 -10.93
C ASN A 309 -9.26 28.97 -12.08
N LYS A 310 -10.55 29.24 -12.26
CA LYS A 310 -11.02 30.20 -13.25
C LYS A 310 -10.50 31.63 -12.98
N ALA A 311 -10.61 32.10 -11.74
CA ALA A 311 -10.07 33.40 -11.35
C ALA A 311 -8.55 33.50 -11.54
N CYS A 312 -7.80 32.41 -11.25
CA CYS A 312 -6.38 32.35 -11.51
C CYS A 312 -6.05 32.38 -13.01
N ALA A 313 -6.81 31.65 -13.84
CA ALA A 313 -6.63 31.65 -15.29
C ALA A 313 -6.87 33.06 -15.88
N ASP A 314 -7.93 33.75 -15.46
CA ASP A 314 -8.22 35.14 -15.87
C ASP A 314 -7.06 36.08 -15.45
N LYS A 315 -6.51 35.87 -14.24
CA LYS A 315 -5.37 36.67 -13.76
C LYS A 315 -4.08 36.39 -14.52
N ILE A 316 -3.85 35.18 -14.97
CA ILE A 316 -2.72 34.83 -15.83
C ILE A 316 -2.80 35.57 -17.14
N ILE A 317 -3.98 35.63 -17.78
CA ILE A 317 -4.20 36.38 -19.04
C ILE A 317 -3.87 37.84 -18.83
N GLU A 318 -4.42 38.50 -17.79
CA GLU A 318 -4.13 39.90 -17.46
C GLU A 318 -2.62 40.18 -17.27
N LEU A 319 -1.92 39.25 -16.56
CA LEU A 319 -0.49 39.41 -16.32
C LEU A 319 0.34 39.17 -17.58
N GLN A 320 -0.05 38.24 -18.45
CA GLN A 320 0.62 37.98 -19.74
C GLN A 320 0.48 39.21 -20.67
N GLU A 321 -0.70 39.84 -20.74
CA GLU A 321 -0.89 41.07 -21.49
C GLU A 321 0.04 42.18 -20.97
N LYS A 322 0.14 42.32 -19.64
CA LYS A 322 1.03 43.31 -19.03
C LYS A 322 2.50 43.04 -19.29
N VAL A 323 2.92 41.76 -19.26
CA VAL A 323 4.31 41.35 -19.63
C VAL A 323 4.59 41.72 -21.07
N LEU A 324 3.62 41.47 -21.98
CA LEU A 324 3.75 41.79 -23.40
C LEU A 324 3.86 43.33 -23.65
N GLU A 325 3.08 44.11 -22.92
CA GLU A 325 3.16 45.59 -22.97
C GLU A 325 4.53 46.10 -22.52
N LEU A 326 4.99 45.63 -21.34
CA LEU A 326 6.30 46.02 -20.78
C LEU A 326 7.46 45.55 -21.63
N SER A 327 7.35 44.40 -22.26
CA SER A 327 8.41 43.89 -23.14
C SER A 327 8.59 44.79 -24.38
N LYS A 328 7.49 45.25 -24.97
CA LYS A 328 7.53 46.23 -26.09
C LYS A 328 8.19 47.55 -25.70
N VAL A 329 7.85 48.08 -24.52
CA VAL A 329 8.48 49.31 -24.00
C VAL A 329 9.96 49.11 -23.75
N ALA A 330 10.36 47.98 -23.20
CA ALA A 330 11.76 47.65 -22.97
C ALA A 330 12.56 47.51 -24.28
N GLU A 331 11.98 46.94 -25.34
CA GLU A 331 12.59 46.83 -26.66
C GLU A 331 12.73 48.22 -27.35
N GLU A 332 11.74 49.07 -27.20
CA GLU A 332 11.81 50.45 -27.73
C GLU A 332 12.93 51.23 -27.07
N ASN A 333 13.04 51.17 -25.75
CA ASN A 333 14.10 51.80 -24.99
C ASN A 333 15.50 51.25 -25.43
N GLN A 334 15.61 49.97 -25.71
CA GLN A 334 16.83 49.36 -26.21
C GLN A 334 17.23 49.92 -27.57
N LYS A 335 16.28 50.00 -28.52
CA LYS A 335 16.50 50.57 -29.89
C LYS A 335 16.92 52.03 -29.81
N GLU A 336 16.33 52.81 -28.91
CA GLU A 336 16.73 54.20 -28.70
C GLU A 336 18.15 54.33 -28.10
N ALA A 337 18.49 53.48 -27.09
CA ALA A 337 19.78 53.46 -26.48
C ALA A 337 20.91 53.10 -27.51
N GLU A 338 20.63 52.13 -28.37
CA GLU A 338 21.54 51.79 -29.49
C GLU A 338 21.71 52.92 -30.51
N LYS A 339 20.66 53.59 -30.87
CA LYS A 339 20.69 54.76 -31.76
C LYS A 339 21.53 55.92 -31.16
N ARG A 340 21.41 56.17 -29.84
CA ARG A 340 22.19 57.15 -29.11
C ARG A 340 23.68 56.78 -29.05
N LYS A 341 24.02 55.51 -28.85
CA LYS A 341 25.40 54.99 -28.85
C LYS A 341 26.05 55.15 -30.26
N ARG A 342 25.32 54.81 -31.30
CA ARG A 342 25.81 54.99 -32.70
C ARG A 342 26.06 56.45 -33.06
N LYS A 343 25.21 57.40 -32.61
CA LYS A 343 25.39 58.84 -32.82
C LYS A 343 26.55 59.44 -32.00
N LYS A 344 26.98 58.83 -30.94
CA LYS A 344 28.16 59.27 -30.14
C LYS A 344 29.48 58.72 -30.64
N SER A 345 29.44 57.67 -31.46
CA SER A 345 30.60 57.00 -32.05
C SER A 345 30.91 57.45 -33.46
N SER A 346 30.06 58.26 -34.07
CA SER A 346 30.25 59.00 -35.37
C SER A 346 30.56 60.48 -35.09
#